data_c165b6b38b2de130fafbe3455f135c8c
#
_entry.id   c165b6b38b2de130fafbe3455f135c8c
#
_cell.length_a   1.000
_cell.length_b   1.000
_cell.length_c   1.000
_cell.angle_alpha   90.00
_cell.angle_beta   90.00
_cell.angle_gamma   90.00
#
_symmetry.space_group_name_H-M   'P 1'
#
loop_
_entity.id
_entity.type
_entity.pdbx_description
1 polymer ?
#
loop_
_entity_poly.entity_id
_entity_poly.type
_entity_poly.pdbx_seq_one_letter_code
_entity_poly.pdbx_strand_id
1 'polypeptide(L)'
;MLVTGMTSAKMGDHLLQIGCAHGGRLGAVASKVGLSGRAVTFVPDEASAQRARAGAAQAGVLVEVDVASLSQLPTDDGVFDIAIIDDAGGLLAAMRDEDRVGLVREVFRVLKTGARVMVIGAAPREGLGAIFSRQPSGPPFDPQPSLEAGGFKFMRQLGEREGLRFTEGIKPRT
;
A
#
# COMPACT_ATOMS: atom_id res chain seq x y z
N MET A 1 8.02 2.15 13.73
CA MET A 1 6.78 2.52 14.45
C MET A 1 5.97 3.64 13.82
N LEU A 2 6.53 4.39 12.90
CA LEU A 2 5.85 5.51 12.26
C LEU A 2 4.75 5.06 11.28
N VAL A 3 5.04 4.06 10.45
CA VAL A 3 4.08 3.55 9.45
C VAL A 3 2.78 3.12 10.12
N THR A 4 2.85 2.49 11.29
CA THR A 4 1.67 2.04 12.03
C THR A 4 0.78 3.17 12.53
N GLY A 5 1.36 4.32 12.90
CA GLY A 5 0.60 5.50 13.30
C GLY A 5 -0.08 6.19 12.12
N MET A 6 0.61 6.23 10.96
CA MET A 6 0.09 6.90 9.77
C MET A 6 -1.01 6.11 9.05
N THR A 7 -0.99 4.78 9.11
CA THR A 7 -1.98 3.94 8.42
C THR A 7 -3.34 3.90 9.11
N SER A 8 -3.41 4.26 10.39
CA SER A 8 -4.63 4.18 11.20
C SER A 8 -5.32 2.81 11.21
N ALA A 9 -4.57 1.73 10.93
CA ALA A 9 -5.07 0.37 11.08
C ALA A 9 -5.40 0.07 12.54
N LYS A 10 -6.50 -0.62 12.79
CA LYS A 10 -7.03 -0.92 14.12
C LYS A 10 -7.14 -2.41 14.35
N MET A 11 -7.18 -2.79 15.62
CA MET A 11 -7.51 -4.16 16.01
C MET A 11 -8.86 -4.59 15.43
N GLY A 12 -8.90 -5.74 14.80
CA GLY A 12 -10.09 -6.30 14.17
C GLY A 12 -10.31 -5.87 12.71
N ASP A 13 -9.52 -4.92 12.18
CA ASP A 13 -9.65 -4.53 10.78
C ASP A 13 -9.29 -5.67 9.83
N HIS A 14 -9.98 -5.75 8.71
CA HIS A 14 -9.55 -6.51 7.54
C HIS A 14 -8.63 -5.61 6.70
N LEU A 15 -7.34 -5.89 6.75
CA LEU A 15 -6.28 -5.14 6.07
C LEU A 15 -5.95 -5.80 4.73
N LEU A 16 -5.95 -5.01 3.67
CA LEU A 16 -5.33 -5.35 2.40
C LEU A 16 -4.00 -4.62 2.25
N GLN A 17 -2.95 -5.32 1.83
CA GLN A 17 -1.75 -4.67 1.31
C GLN A 17 -1.49 -5.10 -0.13
N ILE A 18 -1.18 -4.14 -0.99
CA ILE A 18 -0.72 -4.36 -2.36
C ILE A 18 0.77 -4.07 -2.44
N GLY A 19 1.51 -5.04 -2.94
CA GLY A 19 2.96 -4.94 -3.02
C GLY A 19 3.66 -5.13 -1.66
N CYS A 20 4.95 -5.35 -1.72
CA CYS A 20 5.80 -5.46 -0.53
C CYS A 20 7.23 -5.04 -0.86
N ALA A 21 7.53 -3.76 -0.72
CA ALA A 21 8.89 -3.26 -0.86
C ALA A 21 9.74 -3.60 0.38
N HIS A 22 9.11 -3.68 1.56
CA HIS A 22 9.79 -3.99 2.81
C HIS A 22 8.90 -4.78 3.78
N GLY A 23 9.26 -6.04 4.03
CA GLY A 23 8.48 -6.96 4.85
C GLY A 23 8.25 -6.49 6.30
N GLY A 24 9.21 -5.78 6.89
CA GLY A 24 9.08 -5.25 8.24
C GLY A 24 7.95 -4.21 8.38
N ARG A 25 7.65 -3.43 7.34
CA ARG A 25 6.49 -2.53 7.35
C ARG A 25 5.18 -3.31 7.35
N LEU A 26 5.07 -4.32 6.49
CA LEU A 26 3.92 -5.21 6.46
C LEU A 26 3.68 -5.85 7.83
N GLY A 27 4.72 -6.46 8.43
CA GLY A 27 4.63 -7.08 9.74
C GLY A 27 4.18 -6.11 10.82
N ALA A 28 4.71 -4.88 10.83
CA ALA A 28 4.34 -3.85 11.79
C ALA A 28 2.87 -3.41 11.66
N VAL A 29 2.35 -3.28 10.45
CA VAL A 29 0.93 -2.91 10.24
C VAL A 29 0.00 -4.09 10.52
N ALA A 30 0.36 -5.30 10.09
CA ALA A 30 -0.41 -6.51 10.37
C ALA A 30 -0.52 -6.78 11.88
N SER A 31 0.51 -6.44 12.66
CA SER A 31 0.45 -6.53 14.13
C SER A 31 -0.65 -5.66 14.74
N LYS A 32 -1.05 -4.56 14.09
CA LYS A 32 -2.12 -3.67 14.58
C LYS A 32 -3.51 -4.29 14.47
N VAL A 33 -3.76 -5.08 13.43
CA VAL A 33 -5.08 -5.70 13.25
C VAL A 33 -5.28 -6.89 14.18
N GLY A 34 -4.18 -7.47 14.66
CA GLY A 34 -4.19 -8.55 15.66
C GLY A 34 -4.89 -9.82 15.20
N LEU A 35 -5.12 -10.75 16.11
CA LEU A 35 -5.76 -12.04 15.82
C LEU A 35 -7.27 -11.95 15.53
N SER A 36 -7.91 -10.86 15.93
CA SER A 36 -9.33 -10.61 15.64
C SER A 36 -9.56 -10.00 14.25
N GLY A 37 -8.49 -9.52 13.62
CA GLY A 37 -8.50 -9.00 12.25
C GLY A 37 -7.99 -10.01 11.25
N ARG A 38 -7.85 -9.56 10.01
CA ARG A 38 -7.30 -10.34 8.90
C ARG A 38 -6.35 -9.46 8.10
N ALA A 39 -5.17 -9.98 7.78
CA ALA A 39 -4.21 -9.30 6.90
C ALA A 39 -3.98 -10.14 5.64
N VAL A 40 -4.22 -9.54 4.49
CA VAL A 40 -4.02 -10.16 3.16
C VAL A 40 -3.08 -9.27 2.35
N THR A 41 -2.14 -9.88 1.66
CA THR A 41 -1.19 -9.19 0.80
C THR A 41 -1.19 -9.82 -0.59
N PHE A 42 -1.47 -9.02 -1.62
CA PHE A 42 -1.29 -9.41 -3.01
C PHE A 42 -0.05 -8.73 -3.58
N VAL A 43 0.78 -9.53 -4.23
CA VAL A 43 2.07 -9.08 -4.81
C VAL A 43 2.19 -9.55 -6.25
N PRO A 44 2.97 -8.84 -7.09
CA PRO A 44 3.08 -9.18 -8.51
C PRO A 44 4.02 -10.35 -8.81
N ASP A 45 4.88 -10.72 -7.86
CA ASP A 45 5.94 -11.71 -8.07
C ASP A 45 6.33 -12.45 -6.79
N GLU A 46 7.00 -13.60 -6.97
CA GLU A 46 7.41 -14.47 -5.87
C GLU A 46 8.49 -13.82 -4.98
N ALA A 47 9.35 -12.97 -5.51
CA ALA A 47 10.36 -12.27 -4.71
C ALA A 47 9.70 -11.32 -3.69
N SER A 48 8.65 -10.63 -4.11
CA SER A 48 7.81 -9.79 -3.22
C SER A 48 7.04 -10.65 -2.21
N ALA A 49 6.54 -11.82 -2.63
CA ALA A 49 5.86 -12.76 -1.74
C ALA A 49 6.80 -13.30 -0.65
N GLN A 50 8.03 -13.65 -0.99
CA GLN A 50 9.03 -14.08 -0.02
C GLN A 50 9.37 -12.99 0.99
N ARG A 51 9.53 -11.73 0.55
CA ARG A 51 9.73 -10.58 1.46
C ARG A 51 8.54 -10.40 2.42
N ALA A 52 7.32 -10.54 1.91
CA ALA A 52 6.11 -10.42 2.71
C ALA A 52 6.03 -11.52 3.78
N ARG A 53 6.23 -12.78 3.38
CA ARG A 53 6.23 -13.94 4.29
C ARG A 53 7.32 -13.83 5.35
N ALA A 54 8.54 -13.44 4.96
CA ALA A 54 9.65 -13.23 5.88
C ALA A 54 9.36 -12.13 6.90
N GLY A 55 8.79 -11.00 6.46
CA GLY A 55 8.40 -9.91 7.35
C GLY A 55 7.28 -10.28 8.32
N ALA A 56 6.28 -11.04 7.88
CA ALA A 56 5.22 -11.57 8.73
C ALA A 56 5.77 -12.54 9.78
N ALA A 57 6.62 -13.47 9.36
CA ALA A 57 7.27 -14.44 10.26
C ALA A 57 8.15 -13.76 11.30
N GLN A 58 8.95 -12.77 10.90
CA GLN A 58 9.80 -11.99 11.80
C GLN A 58 8.99 -11.20 12.84
N ALA A 59 7.83 -10.70 12.45
CA ALA A 59 6.92 -9.98 13.35
C ALA A 59 6.04 -10.91 14.19
N GLY A 60 6.02 -12.22 13.90
CA GLY A 60 5.16 -13.19 14.59
C GLY A 60 3.68 -12.99 14.30
N VAL A 61 3.33 -12.54 13.11
CA VAL A 61 1.94 -12.23 12.70
C VAL A 61 1.48 -13.12 11.56
N LEU A 62 0.17 -13.35 11.48
CA LEU A 62 -0.45 -14.08 10.38
C LEU A 62 -0.78 -13.09 9.25
N VAL A 63 -0.26 -13.37 8.07
CA VAL A 63 -0.58 -12.65 6.82
C VAL A 63 -0.79 -13.68 5.71
N GLU A 64 -1.92 -13.61 5.04
CA GLU A 64 -2.14 -14.36 3.81
C GLU A 64 -1.40 -13.65 2.67
N VAL A 65 -0.51 -14.34 1.98
CA VAL A 65 0.34 -13.76 0.92
C VAL A 65 0.16 -14.56 -0.36
N ASP A 66 -0.36 -13.90 -1.39
CA ASP A 66 -0.57 -14.50 -2.70
C ASP A 66 0.05 -13.67 -3.82
N VAL A 67 0.63 -14.36 -4.81
CA VAL A 67 1.03 -13.76 -6.09
C VAL A 67 -0.21 -13.71 -6.98
N ALA A 68 -0.58 -12.51 -7.43
CA ALA A 68 -1.79 -12.29 -8.21
C ALA A 68 -1.63 -11.19 -9.24
N SER A 69 -2.50 -11.19 -10.24
CA SER A 69 -2.68 -10.02 -11.11
C SER A 69 -3.25 -8.87 -10.28
N LEU A 70 -2.53 -7.76 -10.21
CA LEU A 70 -2.96 -6.61 -9.41
C LEU A 70 -4.13 -5.83 -10.03
N SER A 71 -4.43 -6.06 -11.31
CA SER A 71 -5.61 -5.51 -11.99
C SER A 71 -6.86 -6.39 -11.89
N GLN A 72 -6.76 -7.54 -11.21
CA GLN A 72 -7.87 -8.46 -10.95
C GLN A 72 -7.60 -9.23 -9.66
N LEU A 73 -7.95 -8.66 -8.53
CA LEU A 73 -7.69 -9.27 -7.23
C LEU A 73 -8.66 -10.44 -6.95
N PRO A 74 -8.14 -11.60 -6.51
CA PRO A 74 -8.97 -12.79 -6.26
C PRO A 74 -9.69 -12.71 -4.91
N THR A 75 -10.54 -11.71 -4.74
CA THR A 75 -11.31 -11.47 -3.52
C THR A 75 -12.60 -10.72 -3.83
N ASP A 76 -13.60 -10.83 -2.96
CA ASP A 76 -14.92 -10.25 -3.12
C ASP A 76 -14.94 -8.73 -2.93
N ASP A 77 -16.04 -8.11 -3.34
CA ASP A 77 -16.29 -6.67 -3.17
C ASP A 77 -16.50 -6.31 -1.70
N GLY A 78 -15.99 -5.17 -1.28
CA GLY A 78 -16.33 -4.60 0.02
C GLY A 78 -15.87 -5.43 1.23
N VAL A 79 -14.75 -6.14 1.12
CA VAL A 79 -14.23 -7.03 2.17
C VAL A 79 -13.34 -6.29 3.18
N PHE A 80 -12.56 -5.31 2.71
CA PHE A 80 -11.50 -4.70 3.52
C PHE A 80 -11.90 -3.37 4.14
N ASP A 81 -11.46 -3.15 5.38
CA ASP A 81 -11.65 -1.90 6.13
C ASP A 81 -10.59 -0.85 5.79
N ILE A 82 -9.42 -1.31 5.36
CA ILE A 82 -8.29 -0.46 4.96
C ILE A 82 -7.45 -1.16 3.90
N ALA A 83 -6.95 -0.41 2.94
CA ALA A 83 -5.95 -0.87 1.99
C ALA A 83 -4.67 -0.04 2.07
N ILE A 84 -3.53 -0.69 1.91
CA ILE A 84 -2.22 -0.07 1.79
C ILE A 84 -1.63 -0.46 0.44
N ILE A 85 -1.15 0.50 -0.33
CA ILE A 85 -0.32 0.26 -1.51
C ILE A 85 1.11 0.61 -1.12
N ASP A 86 1.97 -0.40 -1.02
CA ASP A 86 3.41 -0.21 -0.73
C ASP A 86 4.15 0.12 -2.03
N ASP A 87 4.19 1.41 -2.34
CA ASP A 87 4.86 1.98 -3.51
C ASP A 87 6.29 2.49 -3.22
N ALA A 88 6.83 2.20 -2.07
CA ALA A 88 8.18 2.66 -1.70
C ALA A 88 9.28 2.09 -2.62
N GLY A 89 9.01 0.99 -3.30
CA GLY A 89 9.87 0.40 -4.33
C GLY A 89 9.54 0.84 -5.76
N GLY A 90 8.61 1.78 -5.96
CA GLY A 90 8.23 2.28 -7.28
C GLY A 90 7.27 1.37 -8.05
N LEU A 91 6.44 0.59 -7.36
CA LEU A 91 5.46 -0.32 -7.98
C LEU A 91 4.55 0.42 -8.96
N LEU A 92 3.93 1.52 -8.53
CA LEU A 92 3.01 2.30 -9.35
C LEU A 92 3.71 3.01 -10.49
N ALA A 93 4.88 3.58 -10.24
CA ALA A 93 5.66 4.28 -11.27
C ALA A 93 6.12 3.34 -12.40
N ALA A 94 6.38 2.08 -12.09
CA ALA A 94 6.79 1.07 -13.07
C ALA A 94 5.62 0.51 -13.92
N MET A 95 4.37 0.71 -13.48
CA MET A 95 3.20 0.23 -14.20
C MET A 95 2.82 1.18 -15.35
N ARG A 96 2.25 0.63 -16.43
CA ARG A 96 1.56 1.43 -17.44
C ARG A 96 0.34 2.11 -16.83
N ASP A 97 -0.08 3.24 -17.37
CA ASP A 97 -1.20 4.02 -16.84
C ASP A 97 -2.49 3.19 -16.73
N GLU A 98 -2.79 2.37 -17.73
CA GLU A 98 -3.97 1.49 -17.76
C GLU A 98 -3.95 0.46 -16.62
N ASP A 99 -2.81 -0.19 -16.41
CA ASP A 99 -2.62 -1.20 -15.37
C ASP A 99 -2.70 -0.57 -13.97
N ARG A 100 -2.15 0.63 -13.83
CA ARG A 100 -2.20 1.40 -12.58
C ARG A 100 -3.62 1.80 -12.21
N VAL A 101 -4.39 2.31 -13.17
CA VAL A 101 -5.82 2.63 -12.96
C VAL A 101 -6.62 1.36 -12.70
N GLY A 102 -6.31 0.26 -13.40
CA GLY A 102 -6.90 -1.05 -13.15
C GLY A 102 -6.69 -1.53 -11.70
N LEU A 103 -5.44 -1.46 -11.21
CA LEU A 103 -5.12 -1.77 -9.82
C LEU A 103 -5.91 -0.90 -8.84
N VAL A 104 -5.93 0.42 -9.05
CA VAL A 104 -6.62 1.34 -8.13
C VAL A 104 -8.13 1.06 -8.11
N ARG A 105 -8.74 0.73 -9.25
CA ARG A 105 -10.15 0.33 -9.33
C ARG A 105 -10.42 -0.97 -8.58
N GLU A 106 -9.53 -1.95 -8.66
CA GLU A 106 -9.65 -3.18 -7.89
C GLU A 106 -9.55 -2.93 -6.38
N VAL A 107 -8.59 -2.10 -5.94
CA VAL A 107 -8.50 -1.69 -4.53
C VAL A 107 -9.78 -0.97 -4.10
N PHE A 108 -10.33 -0.10 -4.96
CA PHE A 108 -11.61 0.57 -4.68
C PHE A 108 -12.76 -0.44 -4.56
N ARG A 109 -12.85 -1.44 -5.47
CA ARG A 109 -13.88 -2.47 -5.46
C ARG A 109 -13.89 -3.25 -4.15
N VAL A 110 -12.72 -3.73 -3.72
CA VAL A 110 -12.60 -4.63 -2.56
C VAL A 110 -12.67 -3.92 -1.20
N LEU A 111 -12.55 -2.60 -1.19
CA LEU A 111 -12.74 -1.79 0.02
C LEU A 111 -14.22 -1.60 0.34
N LYS A 112 -14.57 -1.63 1.62
CA LYS A 112 -15.89 -1.22 2.11
C LYS A 112 -16.14 0.26 1.80
N THR A 113 -17.41 0.66 1.71
CA THR A 113 -17.79 2.08 1.58
C THR A 113 -17.34 2.86 2.81
N GLY A 114 -16.78 4.04 2.61
CA GLY A 114 -16.20 4.86 3.67
C GLY A 114 -14.81 4.42 4.13
N ALA A 115 -14.30 3.31 3.59
CA ALA A 115 -12.95 2.85 3.87
C ALA A 115 -11.89 3.71 3.15
N ARG A 116 -10.63 3.54 3.55
CA ARG A 116 -9.52 4.33 3.01
C ARG A 116 -8.47 3.47 2.32
N VAL A 117 -7.79 4.09 1.36
CA VAL A 117 -6.53 3.60 0.83
C VAL A 117 -5.40 4.51 1.31
N MET A 118 -4.26 3.91 1.67
CA MET A 118 -3.02 4.59 1.97
C MET A 118 -1.95 4.17 0.96
N VAL A 119 -1.39 5.12 0.24
CA VAL A 119 -0.22 4.87 -0.61
C VAL A 119 1.03 5.30 0.15
N ILE A 120 1.97 4.39 0.30
CA ILE A 120 3.28 4.63 0.92
C ILE A 120 4.32 4.67 -0.20
N GLY A 121 4.69 5.86 -0.62
CA GLY A 121 5.70 6.08 -1.65
C GLY A 121 7.06 6.48 -1.06
N ALA A 122 8.09 6.49 -1.88
CA ALA A 122 9.38 7.08 -1.53
C ALA A 122 9.25 8.61 -1.52
N ALA A 123 9.75 9.25 -0.46
CA ALA A 123 9.86 10.70 -0.41
C ALA A 123 11.01 11.20 -1.29
N PRO A 124 10.94 12.43 -1.82
CA PRO A 124 12.06 13.04 -2.49
C PRO A 124 13.27 13.09 -1.55
N ARG A 125 14.43 12.76 -2.09
CA ARG A 125 15.68 12.94 -1.35
C ARG A 125 16.18 14.37 -1.57
N GLU A 126 16.25 15.14 -0.51
CA GLU A 126 16.87 16.46 -0.52
C GLU A 126 18.34 16.36 -0.06
N GLY A 127 19.20 17.22 -0.63
CA GLY A 127 20.58 17.38 -0.20
C GLY A 127 21.60 16.42 -0.84
N LEU A 128 22.81 16.35 -0.22
CA LEU A 128 23.98 15.63 -0.75
C LEU A 128 23.76 14.12 -0.98
N GLY A 129 22.79 13.52 -0.34
CA GLY A 129 22.43 12.11 -0.55
C GLY A 129 21.87 11.80 -1.94
N ALA A 130 21.34 12.80 -2.66
CA ALA A 130 20.84 12.67 -4.02
C ALA A 130 21.96 12.42 -5.05
N ILE A 131 23.18 12.89 -4.76
CA ILE A 131 24.33 12.83 -5.68
C ILE A 131 24.93 11.42 -5.74
N PHE A 132 24.78 10.62 -4.69
CA PHE A 132 25.38 9.28 -4.59
C PHE A 132 24.40 8.13 -4.90
N SER A 133 23.13 8.41 -5.18
CA SER A 133 22.16 7.38 -5.52
C SER A 133 22.10 7.13 -7.03
N ARG A 134 22.28 5.87 -7.45
CA ARG A 134 22.12 5.42 -8.85
C ARG A 134 20.64 5.33 -9.31
N GLN A 135 19.71 5.89 -8.58
CA GLN A 135 18.31 5.92 -9.00
C GLN A 135 18.02 7.17 -9.85
N PRO A 136 17.18 7.08 -10.89
CA PRO A 136 16.87 8.20 -11.76
C PRO A 136 16.33 9.37 -10.95
N SER A 137 16.95 10.54 -11.14
CA SER A 137 16.59 11.83 -10.53
C SER A 137 15.35 12.37 -11.24
N GLY A 138 14.17 11.79 -10.97
CA GLY A 138 12.90 12.32 -11.41
C GLY A 138 12.08 12.86 -10.23
N PRO A 139 11.05 13.68 -10.48
CA PRO A 139 10.11 14.02 -9.42
C PRO A 139 9.49 12.73 -8.86
N PRO A 140 9.21 12.65 -7.55
CA PRO A 140 8.59 11.49 -6.97
C PRO A 140 7.23 11.25 -7.61
N PHE A 141 6.87 9.98 -7.82
CA PHE A 141 5.59 9.61 -8.38
C PHE A 141 4.44 10.13 -7.49
N ASP A 142 3.48 10.85 -8.09
CA ASP A 142 2.28 11.31 -7.40
C ASP A 142 1.14 10.32 -7.66
N PRO A 143 0.63 9.62 -6.62
CA PRO A 143 -0.45 8.67 -6.78
C PRO A 143 -1.85 9.33 -6.89
N GLN A 144 -1.99 10.60 -6.56
CA GLN A 144 -3.31 11.26 -6.48
C GLN A 144 -4.11 11.18 -7.78
N PRO A 145 -3.56 11.47 -8.97
CA PRO A 145 -4.32 11.35 -10.21
C PRO A 145 -4.85 9.93 -10.47
N SER A 146 -4.06 8.90 -10.11
CA SER A 146 -4.46 7.51 -10.26
C SER A 146 -5.56 7.12 -9.27
N LEU A 147 -5.48 7.59 -8.03
CA LEU A 147 -6.51 7.38 -7.01
C LEU A 147 -7.83 8.04 -7.44
N GLU A 148 -7.77 9.27 -7.95
CA GLU A 148 -8.95 9.98 -8.43
C GLU A 148 -9.60 9.26 -9.63
N ALA A 149 -8.81 8.82 -10.61
CA ALA A 149 -9.27 8.04 -11.75
C ALA A 149 -9.87 6.70 -11.36
N GLY A 150 -9.44 6.11 -10.24
CA GLY A 150 -9.97 4.89 -9.64
C GLY A 150 -11.26 5.09 -8.84
N GLY A 151 -11.67 6.33 -8.56
CA GLY A 151 -12.92 6.66 -7.87
C GLY A 151 -12.76 7.17 -6.44
N PHE A 152 -11.55 7.18 -5.89
CA PHE A 152 -11.30 7.73 -4.55
C PHE A 152 -11.53 9.25 -4.52
N LYS A 153 -11.92 9.76 -3.35
CA LYS A 153 -12.16 11.18 -3.07
C LYS A 153 -11.38 11.60 -1.84
N PHE A 154 -11.37 12.90 -1.58
CA PHE A 154 -10.73 13.48 -0.39
C PHE A 154 -9.28 13.06 -0.24
N MET A 155 -8.54 13.02 -1.36
CA MET A 155 -7.12 12.72 -1.33
C MET A 155 -6.37 13.80 -0.55
N ARG A 156 -5.43 13.36 0.28
CA ARG A 156 -4.53 14.24 1.00
C ARG A 156 -3.18 13.59 1.25
N GLN A 157 -2.15 14.37 1.17
CA GLN A 157 -0.84 13.99 1.63
C GLN A 157 -0.76 14.23 3.14
N LEU A 158 -0.53 13.17 3.92
CA LEU A 158 -0.49 13.23 5.38
C LEU A 158 0.87 13.70 5.90
N GLY A 159 1.93 13.53 5.12
CA GLY A 159 3.27 13.96 5.48
C GLY A 159 4.36 13.13 4.83
N GLU A 160 5.59 13.56 5.08
CA GLU A 160 6.81 12.86 4.69
C GLU A 160 7.64 12.59 5.95
N ARG A 161 8.00 11.34 6.18
CA ARG A 161 8.84 10.95 7.31
C ARG A 161 9.67 9.72 6.99
N GLU A 162 10.89 9.68 7.50
CA GLU A 162 11.82 8.55 7.34
C GLU A 162 12.04 8.15 5.86
N GLY A 163 12.03 9.13 4.94
CA GLY A 163 12.16 8.88 3.51
C GLY A 163 10.91 8.29 2.85
N LEU A 164 9.76 8.33 3.51
CA LEU A 164 8.48 7.86 3.00
C LEU A 164 7.47 9.01 2.93
N ARG A 165 6.65 8.99 1.87
CA ARG A 165 5.50 9.87 1.67
C ARG A 165 4.22 9.08 1.83
N PHE A 166 3.27 9.65 2.56
CA PHE A 166 1.97 9.03 2.84
C PHE A 166 0.86 9.83 2.17
N THR A 167 0.14 9.17 1.26
CA THR A 167 -1.01 9.75 0.56
C THR A 167 -2.25 8.92 0.85
N GLU A 168 -3.30 9.57 1.32
CA GLU A 168 -4.59 8.94 1.67
C GLU A 168 -5.65 9.29 0.63
N GLY A 169 -6.54 8.33 0.35
CA GLY A 169 -7.79 8.53 -0.38
C GLY A 169 -8.94 7.80 0.32
N ILE A 170 -10.15 8.32 0.19
CA ILE A 170 -11.35 7.75 0.81
C ILE A 170 -12.29 7.20 -0.27
N LYS A 171 -12.80 5.98 -0.08
CA LYS A 171 -13.92 5.47 -0.84
C LYS A 171 -15.20 6.16 -0.32
N PRO A 172 -15.88 6.99 -1.13
CA PRO A 172 -17.03 7.75 -0.65
C PRO A 172 -18.16 6.82 -0.19
N ARG A 173 -18.95 7.32 0.74
CA ARG A 173 -20.25 6.73 1.07
C ARG A 173 -21.23 7.30 0.05
N THR A 174 -21.76 6.49 -0.81
CA THR A 174 -22.84 6.88 -1.73
C THR A 174 -24.13 7.14 -0.99
#